data_e42ca6a9582c959637fac50c603d62c4
#
_entry.id   e42ca6a9582c959637fac50c603d62c4
#
_cell.length_a   1.000
_cell.length_b   1.000
_cell.length_c   1.000
_cell.angle_alpha   90.00
_cell.angle_beta   90.00
_cell.angle_gamma   90.00
#
_symmetry.space_group_name_H-M   'P 1'
#
loop_
_entity.id
_entity.type
_entity.pdbx_description
1 polymer ?
#
loop_
_entity_poly.entity_id
_entity_poly.type
_entity_poly.pdbx_seq_one_letter_code
_entity_poly.pdbx_strand_id
1 'polypeptide(L)'
;MASTHTEAVTGPTPDLLARAFNAAPNGFVLVNEAGAIVAANEALCQMFGYPAEQLLKTSVDHLLPDALRTGHAALRASFHERPEPRPMGAGRVLFARHADGHGFPVEIGLNPLPGAQGLLVLASVVDISERIGLESAFKGMFDGSPYGQLIINDAGRIMMANRVLAESLGYTPSALKGQALDMLLPERYRQRHGALMASYRRTGESRMMGQGRDLTALHADGTELPVEIGLSRVRWEKQLSTLVVITDISVRKRLELELRQVNADLQEFTYVASHDLRSPLRGIADLIEWVEADLGPEQPADVQRNLGRIKQRIQRMDRLIDDLLRYARAGRADTEFRQVKLQALVSDILELQPPPEGFIVTLDLDVPPMQAARTPLETVLRNLLSNAVKHHDRPPGHIHVRASIDDNHCRIEVEDDGPGIPTQARERVFKLFQTLTATERGGSGIGLALTKRLVEVHGGDIEVISPVRNGRGACFSFRWPRFQRRTSDEQA
;
A
#
# COMPACT_ATOMS: atom_id res chain seq x y z
N MET A 1 -38.00 76.31 -15.03
CA MET A 1 -38.27 75.59 -16.30
C MET A 1 -37.09 74.63 -16.53
N ALA A 2 -37.20 73.39 -16.10
CA ALA A 2 -36.22 72.35 -16.34
C ALA A 2 -36.83 71.37 -17.34
N SER A 3 -36.32 71.36 -18.56
CA SER A 3 -36.73 70.44 -19.60
C SER A 3 -36.13 69.10 -19.35
N THR A 4 -36.96 68.13 -18.98
CA THR A 4 -36.60 66.70 -18.92
C THR A 4 -36.58 66.19 -20.36
N HIS A 5 -35.39 65.93 -20.89
CA HIS A 5 -35.19 65.12 -22.08
C HIS A 5 -35.40 63.66 -21.67
N THR A 6 -36.53 63.14 -22.06
CA THR A 6 -36.76 61.66 -22.08
C THR A 6 -36.06 61.12 -23.32
N GLU A 7 -34.85 60.56 -23.18
CA GLU A 7 -34.22 59.75 -24.24
C GLU A 7 -35.13 58.55 -24.51
N ALA A 8 -35.69 58.50 -25.71
CA ALA A 8 -36.39 57.35 -26.22
C ALA A 8 -35.36 56.16 -26.35
N VAL A 9 -35.48 55.18 -25.55
CA VAL A 9 -34.72 53.94 -25.70
C VAL A 9 -35.14 53.33 -27.06
N THR A 10 -34.35 53.60 -28.09
CA THR A 10 -34.51 52.94 -29.38
C THR A 10 -34.22 51.46 -29.18
N GLY A 11 -35.23 50.59 -29.43
CA GLY A 11 -35.07 49.14 -29.36
C GLY A 11 -33.90 48.68 -30.25
N PRO A 12 -33.40 47.46 -29.99
CA PRO A 12 -32.26 46.92 -30.72
C PRO A 12 -32.55 46.87 -32.23
N THR A 13 -31.56 47.23 -33.03
CA THR A 13 -31.65 47.20 -34.50
C THR A 13 -31.76 45.74 -34.98
N PRO A 14 -32.46 45.46 -36.12
CA PRO A 14 -32.55 44.13 -36.69
C PRO A 14 -31.21 43.42 -36.90
N ASP A 15 -30.16 44.16 -37.26
CA ASP A 15 -28.78 43.69 -37.41
C ASP A 15 -28.19 43.22 -36.06
N LEU A 16 -28.42 43.95 -34.99
CA LEU A 16 -27.96 43.59 -33.64
C LEU A 16 -28.65 42.31 -33.15
N LEU A 17 -29.96 42.19 -33.43
CA LEU A 17 -30.70 40.99 -33.06
C LEU A 17 -30.23 39.74 -33.83
N ALA A 18 -29.98 39.89 -35.15
CA ALA A 18 -29.42 38.79 -35.95
C ALA A 18 -28.02 38.36 -35.49
N ARG A 19 -27.17 39.35 -35.14
CA ARG A 19 -25.85 39.07 -34.59
C ARG A 19 -25.93 38.36 -33.21
N ALA A 20 -26.84 38.79 -32.34
CA ALA A 20 -27.05 38.18 -31.03
C ALA A 20 -27.59 36.72 -31.17
N PHE A 21 -28.47 36.48 -32.11
CA PHE A 21 -28.98 35.15 -32.43
C PHE A 21 -27.87 34.20 -32.92
N ASN A 22 -26.99 34.69 -33.81
CA ASN A 22 -25.88 33.88 -34.33
C ASN A 22 -24.71 33.73 -33.33
N ALA A 23 -24.49 34.71 -32.46
CA ALA A 23 -23.44 34.63 -31.44
C ALA A 23 -23.80 33.78 -30.20
N ALA A 24 -25.04 33.32 -30.11
CA ALA A 24 -25.49 32.51 -29.00
C ALA A 24 -24.80 31.11 -29.00
N PRO A 25 -24.28 30.64 -27.86
CA PRO A 25 -23.57 29.38 -27.78
C PRO A 25 -24.50 28.16 -27.91
N ASN A 26 -25.80 28.32 -27.65
CA ASN A 26 -26.80 27.27 -27.80
C ASN A 26 -27.34 27.27 -29.22
N GLY A 27 -27.74 26.08 -29.71
CA GLY A 27 -28.43 25.97 -30.97
C GLY A 27 -29.83 26.57 -30.88
N PHE A 28 -30.17 27.53 -31.76
CA PHE A 28 -31.50 28.10 -31.86
C PHE A 28 -32.12 27.76 -33.22
N VAL A 29 -33.35 27.25 -33.19
CA VAL A 29 -34.15 27.05 -34.40
C VAL A 29 -35.53 27.68 -34.23
N LEU A 30 -35.97 28.43 -35.25
CA LEU A 30 -37.28 29.01 -35.32
C LEU A 30 -38.12 28.18 -36.31
N VAL A 31 -39.26 27.73 -35.85
CA VAL A 31 -40.13 26.80 -36.61
C VAL A 31 -41.55 27.36 -36.70
N ASN A 32 -42.18 27.26 -37.86
CA ASN A 32 -43.56 27.66 -38.06
C ASN A 32 -44.53 26.52 -37.68
N GLU A 33 -45.85 26.76 -37.75
CA GLU A 33 -46.91 25.80 -37.43
C GLU A 33 -46.83 24.52 -38.27
N ALA A 34 -46.42 24.62 -39.53
CA ALA A 34 -46.24 23.45 -40.41
C ALA A 34 -44.99 22.60 -40.07
N GLY A 35 -44.14 23.06 -39.15
CA GLY A 35 -42.89 22.42 -38.79
C GLY A 35 -41.71 22.78 -39.70
N ALA A 36 -41.86 23.75 -40.60
CA ALA A 36 -40.77 24.20 -41.44
C ALA A 36 -39.81 25.12 -40.64
N ILE A 37 -38.55 24.93 -40.85
CA ILE A 37 -37.51 25.73 -40.23
C ILE A 37 -37.46 27.10 -40.94
N VAL A 38 -37.70 28.19 -40.20
CA VAL A 38 -37.69 29.54 -40.67
C VAL A 38 -36.35 30.25 -40.45
N ALA A 39 -35.69 29.90 -39.34
CA ALA A 39 -34.35 30.38 -39.03
C ALA A 39 -33.59 29.35 -38.17
N ALA A 40 -32.29 29.31 -38.37
CA ALA A 40 -31.36 28.52 -37.55
C ALA A 40 -30.10 29.34 -37.35
N ASN A 41 -29.54 29.33 -36.13
CA ASN A 41 -28.30 30.05 -35.87
C ASN A 41 -27.06 29.15 -36.20
N GLU A 42 -25.90 29.76 -36.21
CA GLU A 42 -24.67 29.07 -36.56
C GLU A 42 -24.34 27.89 -35.62
N ALA A 43 -24.60 28.04 -34.32
CA ALA A 43 -24.41 26.98 -33.32
C ALA A 43 -25.29 25.73 -33.61
N LEU A 44 -26.55 25.93 -34.04
CA LEU A 44 -27.41 24.81 -34.44
C LEU A 44 -26.88 24.09 -35.70
N CYS A 45 -26.42 24.86 -36.67
CA CYS A 45 -25.87 24.32 -37.91
C CYS A 45 -24.63 23.45 -37.63
N GLN A 46 -23.74 23.92 -36.77
CA GLN A 46 -22.56 23.20 -36.36
C GLN A 46 -22.93 21.93 -35.56
N MET A 47 -23.86 22.03 -34.60
CA MET A 47 -24.31 20.93 -33.73
C MET A 47 -24.96 19.78 -34.54
N PHE A 48 -25.71 20.11 -35.59
CA PHE A 48 -26.39 19.12 -36.41
C PHE A 48 -25.64 18.70 -37.68
N GLY A 49 -24.57 19.42 -38.04
CA GLY A 49 -23.79 19.14 -39.24
C GLY A 49 -24.45 19.53 -40.56
N TYR A 50 -25.45 20.43 -40.54
CA TYR A 50 -26.13 20.90 -41.73
C TYR A 50 -25.77 22.32 -42.07
N PRO A 51 -25.55 22.67 -43.37
CA PRO A 51 -25.46 24.05 -43.79
C PRO A 51 -26.82 24.76 -43.57
N ALA A 52 -26.76 26.06 -43.20
CA ALA A 52 -27.98 26.83 -42.92
C ALA A 52 -29.02 26.80 -44.09
N GLU A 53 -28.54 26.91 -45.34
CA GLU A 53 -29.41 26.85 -46.53
C GLU A 53 -30.15 25.51 -46.67
N GLN A 54 -29.57 24.41 -46.19
CA GLN A 54 -30.20 23.11 -46.21
C GLN A 54 -31.26 22.99 -45.09
N LEU A 55 -30.98 23.50 -43.91
CA LEU A 55 -31.89 23.49 -42.77
C LEU A 55 -33.16 24.31 -43.09
N LEU A 56 -33.03 25.46 -43.71
CA LEU A 56 -34.19 26.34 -44.09
C LEU A 56 -35.13 25.69 -45.12
N LYS A 57 -34.72 24.65 -45.79
CA LYS A 57 -35.55 23.90 -46.78
C LYS A 57 -36.14 22.62 -46.19
N THR A 58 -35.91 22.32 -44.90
CA THR A 58 -36.32 21.08 -44.25
C THR A 58 -37.32 21.34 -43.12
N SER A 59 -38.03 20.27 -42.73
CA SER A 59 -38.83 20.25 -41.51
C SER A 59 -37.95 19.91 -40.29
N VAL A 60 -38.32 20.47 -39.13
CA VAL A 60 -37.69 20.13 -37.83
C VAL A 60 -37.74 18.63 -37.56
N ASP A 61 -38.71 17.91 -38.15
CA ASP A 61 -38.84 16.47 -38.02
C ASP A 61 -37.62 15.69 -38.57
N HIS A 62 -36.85 16.28 -39.50
CA HIS A 62 -35.60 15.69 -40.00
C HIS A 62 -34.45 15.69 -38.96
N LEU A 63 -34.55 16.56 -37.97
CA LEU A 63 -33.59 16.64 -36.87
C LEU A 63 -33.84 15.61 -35.78
N LEU A 64 -34.88 14.78 -35.91
CA LEU A 64 -35.23 13.73 -34.98
C LEU A 64 -34.82 12.35 -35.51
N PRO A 65 -34.50 11.40 -34.59
CA PRO A 65 -34.40 9.99 -34.94
C PRO A 65 -35.64 9.47 -35.64
N ASP A 66 -35.49 8.56 -36.63
CA ASP A 66 -36.59 8.07 -37.49
C ASP A 66 -37.80 7.55 -36.72
N ALA A 67 -37.54 6.84 -35.60
CA ALA A 67 -38.58 6.30 -34.73
C ALA A 67 -39.49 7.35 -34.07
N LEU A 68 -39.05 8.59 -33.94
CA LEU A 68 -39.78 9.68 -33.27
C LEU A 68 -40.52 10.60 -34.26
N ARG A 69 -40.21 10.54 -35.54
CA ARG A 69 -40.78 11.45 -36.57
C ARG A 69 -42.29 11.33 -36.71
N THR A 70 -42.83 10.14 -36.75
CA THR A 70 -44.27 9.89 -36.97
C THR A 70 -45.15 10.44 -35.86
N GLY A 71 -44.66 10.49 -34.61
CA GLY A 71 -45.41 11.04 -33.47
C GLY A 71 -45.20 12.55 -33.23
N HIS A 72 -44.17 13.14 -33.80
CA HIS A 72 -43.76 14.52 -33.48
C HIS A 72 -44.74 15.56 -34.05
N ALA A 73 -45.35 15.32 -35.19
CA ALA A 73 -46.37 16.20 -35.77
C ALA A 73 -47.58 16.39 -34.82
N ALA A 74 -48.04 15.34 -34.16
CA ALA A 74 -49.11 15.41 -33.17
C ALA A 74 -48.68 16.19 -31.91
N LEU A 75 -47.43 16.04 -31.48
CA LEU A 75 -46.86 16.80 -30.34
C LEU A 75 -46.72 18.29 -30.65
N ARG A 76 -46.38 18.64 -31.90
CA ARG A 76 -46.38 20.05 -32.37
C ARG A 76 -47.79 20.64 -32.39
N ALA A 77 -48.78 19.94 -32.96
CA ALA A 77 -50.16 20.36 -32.96
C ALA A 77 -50.67 20.62 -31.53
N SER A 78 -50.44 19.73 -30.62
CA SER A 78 -50.79 19.90 -29.19
C SER A 78 -50.11 21.08 -28.53
N PHE A 79 -48.84 21.40 -28.91
CA PHE A 79 -48.18 22.59 -28.42
C PHE A 79 -48.77 23.90 -28.96
N HIS A 80 -49.24 23.91 -30.20
CA HIS A 80 -49.91 25.06 -30.80
C HIS A 80 -51.27 25.36 -30.18
N GLU A 81 -51.99 24.34 -29.66
CA GLU A 81 -53.26 24.53 -28.96
C GLU A 81 -53.10 25.25 -27.62
N ARG A 82 -51.93 25.01 -26.93
CA ARG A 82 -51.59 25.65 -25.65
C ARG A 82 -50.11 26.05 -25.64
N PRO A 83 -49.81 27.18 -26.25
CA PRO A 83 -48.42 27.62 -26.41
C PRO A 83 -47.90 28.25 -25.13
N GLU A 84 -47.19 27.49 -24.29
CA GLU A 84 -46.53 27.95 -23.07
C GLU A 84 -45.02 27.64 -23.13
N PRO A 85 -44.14 28.54 -22.65
CA PRO A 85 -42.75 28.25 -22.53
C PRO A 85 -42.50 27.02 -21.63
N ARG A 86 -41.79 26.01 -22.13
CA ARG A 86 -41.52 24.80 -21.37
C ARG A 86 -40.28 24.09 -21.85
N PRO A 87 -39.55 23.40 -20.93
CA PRO A 87 -38.55 22.41 -21.32
C PRO A 87 -39.29 21.20 -21.94
N MET A 88 -38.70 20.61 -22.96
CA MET A 88 -39.16 19.33 -23.52
C MET A 88 -38.58 18.16 -22.72
N GLY A 89 -39.27 17.03 -22.78
CA GLY A 89 -38.78 15.76 -22.26
C GLY A 89 -39.19 15.45 -20.83
N ALA A 90 -39.72 16.41 -20.04
CA ALA A 90 -40.22 16.17 -18.67
C ALA A 90 -39.27 15.26 -17.83
N GLY A 91 -37.99 15.50 -17.85
CA GLY A 91 -36.95 14.71 -17.13
C GLY A 91 -36.42 13.50 -17.91
N ARG A 92 -36.81 13.31 -19.17
CA ARG A 92 -36.25 12.29 -20.07
C ARG A 92 -35.20 12.89 -20.98
N VAL A 93 -34.14 12.15 -21.25
CA VAL A 93 -33.10 12.50 -22.23
C VAL A 93 -33.73 12.41 -23.62
N LEU A 94 -33.70 13.50 -24.36
CA LEU A 94 -34.14 13.55 -25.76
C LEU A 94 -32.93 13.27 -26.66
N PHE A 95 -33.19 12.70 -27.83
CA PHE A 95 -32.19 12.44 -28.84
C PHE A 95 -32.49 13.22 -30.11
N ALA A 96 -31.47 13.88 -30.64
CA ALA A 96 -31.47 14.50 -31.96
C ALA A 96 -30.67 13.63 -32.93
N ARG A 97 -30.80 13.90 -34.24
CA ARG A 97 -30.09 13.21 -35.31
C ARG A 97 -29.20 14.17 -36.07
N HIS A 98 -27.93 13.87 -36.12
CA HIS A 98 -26.93 14.60 -36.90
C HIS A 98 -27.02 14.26 -38.39
N ALA A 99 -26.47 15.11 -39.27
CA ALA A 99 -26.47 14.95 -40.73
C ALA A 99 -25.88 13.64 -41.23
N ASP A 100 -24.89 13.09 -40.55
CA ASP A 100 -24.25 11.80 -40.86
C ASP A 100 -25.05 10.58 -40.37
N GLY A 101 -26.17 10.82 -39.69
CA GLY A 101 -27.11 9.79 -39.24
C GLY A 101 -26.96 9.35 -37.80
N HIS A 102 -25.92 9.73 -37.07
CA HIS A 102 -25.78 9.36 -35.64
C HIS A 102 -26.77 10.16 -34.77
N GLY A 103 -27.25 9.51 -33.69
CA GLY A 103 -28.07 10.16 -32.67
C GLY A 103 -27.24 10.72 -31.54
N PHE A 104 -27.55 11.91 -31.06
CA PHE A 104 -26.88 12.52 -29.90
C PHE A 104 -27.91 13.08 -28.91
N PRO A 105 -27.62 13.09 -27.61
CA PRO A 105 -28.57 13.53 -26.58
C PRO A 105 -28.61 15.05 -26.50
N VAL A 106 -29.84 15.58 -26.37
CA VAL A 106 -30.08 17.02 -26.32
C VAL A 106 -31.06 17.40 -25.22
N GLU A 107 -30.90 18.61 -24.68
CA GLU A 107 -31.95 19.33 -23.94
C GLU A 107 -32.58 20.37 -24.82
N ILE A 108 -33.92 20.45 -24.84
CA ILE A 108 -34.69 21.35 -25.71
C ILE A 108 -35.61 22.19 -24.85
N GLY A 109 -35.57 23.50 -25.03
CA GLY A 109 -36.52 24.45 -24.48
C GLY A 109 -37.38 25.04 -25.60
N LEU A 110 -38.68 25.15 -25.42
CA LEU A 110 -39.61 25.73 -26.38
C LEU A 110 -40.18 27.02 -25.85
N ASN A 111 -40.13 28.09 -26.69
CA ASN A 111 -40.70 29.38 -26.42
C ASN A 111 -41.58 29.82 -27.62
N PRO A 112 -42.92 30.02 -27.43
CA PRO A 112 -43.79 30.52 -28.46
C PRO A 112 -43.53 32.00 -28.71
N LEU A 113 -43.46 32.38 -29.98
CA LEU A 113 -43.27 33.76 -30.41
C LEU A 113 -44.40 34.16 -31.37
N PRO A 114 -45.21 35.18 -31.03
CA PRO A 114 -46.24 35.66 -31.97
C PRO A 114 -45.56 36.29 -33.20
N GLY A 115 -45.85 35.82 -34.39
CA GLY A 115 -45.35 36.32 -35.65
C GLY A 115 -46.42 36.98 -36.48
N ALA A 116 -46.06 37.77 -37.47
CA ALA A 116 -46.98 38.47 -38.37
C ALA A 116 -47.80 37.49 -39.26
N GLN A 117 -47.32 36.25 -39.45
CA GLN A 117 -47.93 35.22 -40.31
C GLN A 117 -48.34 33.96 -39.52
N GLY A 118 -48.61 34.08 -38.21
CA GLY A 118 -48.95 32.98 -37.34
C GLY A 118 -47.95 32.76 -36.20
N LEU A 119 -48.18 31.72 -35.37
CA LEU A 119 -47.32 31.39 -34.23
C LEU A 119 -46.00 30.76 -34.70
N LEU A 120 -44.89 31.33 -34.27
CA LEU A 120 -43.56 30.73 -34.42
C LEU A 120 -43.13 30.13 -33.10
N VAL A 121 -42.33 29.08 -33.15
CA VAL A 121 -41.76 28.43 -31.96
C VAL A 121 -40.24 28.54 -32.04
N LEU A 122 -39.63 29.25 -31.08
CA LEU A 122 -38.19 29.24 -30.88
C LEU A 122 -37.83 28.04 -30.00
N ALA A 123 -37.13 27.07 -30.58
CA ALA A 123 -36.53 26.01 -29.82
C ALA A 123 -35.07 26.32 -29.53
N SER A 124 -34.67 26.26 -28.25
CA SER A 124 -33.29 26.24 -27.80
C SER A 124 -32.83 24.82 -27.64
N VAL A 125 -31.73 24.45 -28.26
CA VAL A 125 -31.16 23.09 -28.25
C VAL A 125 -29.79 23.13 -27.65
N VAL A 126 -29.52 22.30 -26.68
CA VAL A 126 -28.21 22.14 -26.02
C VAL A 126 -27.78 20.70 -26.17
N ASP A 127 -26.60 20.48 -26.74
CA ASP A 127 -25.96 19.16 -26.76
C ASP A 127 -25.44 18.82 -25.35
N ILE A 128 -25.86 17.67 -24.83
CA ILE A 128 -25.49 17.20 -23.51
C ILE A 128 -24.62 15.93 -23.56
N SER A 129 -24.04 15.63 -24.75
CA SER A 129 -23.21 14.44 -24.97
C SER A 129 -22.00 14.40 -24.02
N GLU A 130 -21.32 15.53 -23.86
CA GLU A 130 -20.18 15.65 -22.97
C GLU A 130 -20.58 15.42 -21.50
N ARG A 131 -21.70 16.01 -21.05
CA ARG A 131 -22.22 15.82 -19.69
C ARG A 131 -22.55 14.37 -19.41
N ILE A 132 -23.30 13.71 -20.31
CA ILE A 132 -23.65 12.28 -20.18
C ILE A 132 -22.41 11.40 -20.28
N GLY A 133 -21.47 11.72 -21.17
CA GLY A 133 -20.20 11.00 -21.29
C GLY A 133 -19.38 11.05 -20.01
N LEU A 134 -19.25 12.20 -19.39
CA LEU A 134 -18.53 12.38 -18.11
C LEU A 134 -19.24 11.61 -16.96
N GLU A 135 -20.57 11.70 -16.88
CA GLU A 135 -21.33 10.95 -15.87
C GLU A 135 -21.18 9.43 -16.04
N SER A 136 -21.21 8.95 -17.28
CA SER A 136 -21.03 7.52 -17.59
C SER A 136 -19.60 7.04 -17.32
N ALA A 137 -18.60 7.85 -17.68
CA ALA A 137 -17.19 7.56 -17.40
C ALA A 137 -16.92 7.51 -15.89
N PHE A 138 -17.45 8.48 -15.14
CA PHE A 138 -17.34 8.48 -13.68
C PHE A 138 -17.96 7.22 -13.08
N LYS A 139 -19.19 6.88 -13.47
CA LYS A 139 -19.88 5.68 -13.00
C LYS A 139 -19.10 4.41 -13.36
N GLY A 140 -18.57 4.33 -14.58
CA GLY A 140 -17.74 3.22 -15.02
C GLY A 140 -16.46 3.07 -14.18
N MET A 141 -15.76 4.17 -13.88
CA MET A 141 -14.57 4.15 -13.01
C MET A 141 -14.91 3.79 -11.56
N PHE A 142 -16.02 4.30 -11.03
CA PHE A 142 -16.46 4.06 -9.66
C PHE A 142 -16.90 2.60 -9.46
N ASP A 143 -17.71 2.04 -10.36
CA ASP A 143 -18.16 0.66 -10.31
C ASP A 143 -17.09 -0.35 -10.76
N GLY A 144 -16.16 0.04 -11.61
CA GLY A 144 -15.04 -0.77 -12.08
C GLY A 144 -13.83 -0.81 -11.13
N SER A 145 -13.85 -0.03 -10.06
CA SER A 145 -12.80 -0.05 -9.04
C SER A 145 -12.73 -1.42 -8.35
N PRO A 146 -11.53 -2.01 -8.16
CA PRO A 146 -11.36 -3.25 -7.40
C PRO A 146 -11.55 -3.05 -5.89
N TYR A 147 -11.64 -1.82 -5.42
CA TYR A 147 -11.83 -1.46 -4.02
C TYR A 147 -13.28 -1.06 -3.76
N GLY A 148 -13.77 -1.38 -2.57
CA GLY A 148 -15.04 -0.86 -2.09
C GLY A 148 -15.01 0.66 -1.96
N GLN A 149 -15.97 1.35 -2.57
CA GLN A 149 -16.03 2.82 -2.54
C GLN A 149 -17.43 3.30 -2.17
N LEU A 150 -17.50 4.34 -1.37
CA LEU A 150 -18.73 5.08 -1.13
C LEU A 150 -18.48 6.58 -1.02
N ILE A 151 -19.48 7.37 -1.34
CA ILE A 151 -19.50 8.82 -1.17
C ILE A 151 -20.53 9.15 -0.10
N ILE A 152 -20.10 9.92 0.90
CA ILE A 152 -20.99 10.42 1.96
C ILE A 152 -21.06 11.95 1.93
N ASN A 153 -22.23 12.47 2.28
CA ASN A 153 -22.39 13.90 2.49
C ASN A 153 -21.91 14.34 3.89
N ASP A 154 -21.95 15.64 4.16
CA ASP A 154 -21.55 16.18 5.46
C ASP A 154 -22.45 15.75 6.63
N ALA A 155 -23.66 15.24 6.37
CA ALA A 155 -24.51 14.66 7.41
C ALA A 155 -24.20 13.18 7.69
N GLY A 156 -23.17 12.59 7.03
CA GLY A 156 -22.80 11.19 7.19
C GLY A 156 -23.77 10.20 6.49
N ARG A 157 -24.58 10.70 5.53
CA ARG A 157 -25.43 9.82 4.72
C ARG A 157 -24.75 9.38 3.45
N ILE A 158 -24.91 8.11 3.10
CA ILE A 158 -24.36 7.49 1.90
C ILE A 158 -25.11 8.04 0.68
N MET A 159 -24.41 8.78 -0.17
CA MET A 159 -24.92 9.31 -1.42
C MET A 159 -24.85 8.25 -2.54
N MET A 160 -23.75 7.50 -2.55
CA MET A 160 -23.42 6.52 -3.56
C MET A 160 -22.51 5.45 -2.96
N ALA A 161 -22.68 4.20 -3.37
CA ALA A 161 -21.79 3.09 -3.05
C ALA A 161 -21.58 2.26 -4.33
N ASN A 162 -20.35 1.82 -4.58
CA ASN A 162 -20.08 0.96 -5.73
C ASN A 162 -20.48 -0.50 -5.46
N ARG A 163 -20.52 -1.28 -6.53
CA ARG A 163 -20.92 -2.68 -6.45
C ARG A 163 -19.99 -3.50 -5.56
N VAL A 164 -18.68 -3.28 -5.66
CA VAL A 164 -17.68 -4.02 -4.89
C VAL A 164 -17.88 -3.86 -3.37
N LEU A 165 -18.12 -2.62 -2.90
CA LEU A 165 -18.42 -2.39 -1.48
C LEU A 165 -19.72 -3.08 -1.06
N ALA A 166 -20.76 -2.90 -1.86
CA ALA A 166 -22.07 -3.44 -1.52
C ALA A 166 -22.03 -4.99 -1.42
N GLU A 167 -21.39 -5.66 -2.38
CA GLU A 167 -21.21 -7.12 -2.38
C GLU A 167 -20.35 -7.58 -1.19
N SER A 168 -19.24 -6.89 -0.91
CA SER A 168 -18.34 -7.26 0.21
C SER A 168 -18.99 -7.13 1.59
N LEU A 169 -19.99 -6.25 1.73
CA LEU A 169 -20.72 -6.05 2.99
C LEU A 169 -22.12 -6.70 2.99
N GLY A 170 -22.48 -7.46 1.94
CA GLY A 170 -23.77 -8.18 1.86
C GLY A 170 -24.97 -7.30 1.58
N TYR A 171 -24.79 -6.12 0.95
CA TYR A 171 -25.85 -5.20 0.57
C TYR A 171 -25.97 -5.06 -0.94
N THR A 172 -27.00 -4.35 -1.38
CA THR A 172 -27.08 -3.79 -2.74
C THR A 172 -26.74 -2.30 -2.70
N PRO A 173 -26.19 -1.71 -3.79
CA PRO A 173 -25.91 -0.27 -3.83
C PRO A 173 -27.14 0.60 -3.54
N SER A 174 -28.33 0.16 -3.99
CA SER A 174 -29.60 0.84 -3.74
C SER A 174 -30.04 0.77 -2.28
N ALA A 175 -29.76 -0.32 -1.56
CA ALA A 175 -30.07 -0.45 -0.15
C ALA A 175 -29.18 0.46 0.73
N LEU A 176 -27.96 0.74 0.30
CA LEU A 176 -27.03 1.63 1.01
C LEU A 176 -27.34 3.10 0.77
N LYS A 177 -27.87 3.46 -0.39
CA LYS A 177 -28.13 4.86 -0.76
C LYS A 177 -29.13 5.52 0.20
N GLY A 178 -28.75 6.69 0.74
CA GLY A 178 -29.54 7.47 1.69
C GLY A 178 -29.43 7.02 3.14
N GLN A 179 -28.83 5.87 3.42
CA GLN A 179 -28.65 5.35 4.78
C GLN A 179 -27.53 6.10 5.51
N ALA A 180 -27.54 6.04 6.85
CA ALA A 180 -26.45 6.57 7.66
C ALA A 180 -25.24 5.64 7.57
N LEU A 181 -24.01 6.21 7.46
CA LEU A 181 -22.77 5.43 7.43
C LEU A 181 -22.61 4.53 8.67
N ASP A 182 -23.18 4.95 9.80
CA ASP A 182 -23.09 4.22 11.07
C ASP A 182 -23.69 2.80 11.01
N MET A 183 -24.52 2.49 10.02
CA MET A 183 -25.02 1.12 9.82
C MET A 183 -23.91 0.13 9.48
N LEU A 184 -22.83 0.61 8.84
CA LEU A 184 -21.66 -0.18 8.48
C LEU A 184 -20.62 -0.27 9.59
N LEU A 185 -20.91 0.29 10.76
CA LEU A 185 -20.01 0.31 11.92
C LEU A 185 -20.53 -0.61 13.02
N PRO A 186 -19.64 -1.41 13.66
CA PRO A 186 -19.94 -2.08 14.91
C PRO A 186 -20.45 -1.09 15.96
N GLU A 187 -21.40 -1.52 16.80
CA GLU A 187 -22.10 -0.66 17.74
C GLU A 187 -21.17 0.12 18.70
N ARG A 188 -20.09 -0.54 19.15
CA ARG A 188 -19.07 0.05 20.02
C ARG A 188 -18.36 1.28 19.45
N TYR A 189 -18.38 1.48 18.13
CA TYR A 189 -17.72 2.62 17.47
C TYR A 189 -18.67 3.77 17.14
N ARG A 190 -19.98 3.53 17.05
CA ARG A 190 -20.98 4.51 16.58
C ARG A 190 -20.96 5.81 17.37
N GLN A 191 -20.91 5.73 18.72
CA GLN A 191 -20.92 6.93 19.57
C GLN A 191 -19.72 7.85 19.34
N ARG A 192 -18.54 7.28 19.12
CA ARG A 192 -17.29 8.04 18.89
C ARG A 192 -17.12 8.50 17.44
N HIS A 193 -17.76 7.82 16.49
CA HIS A 193 -17.62 8.07 15.07
C HIS A 193 -18.08 9.47 14.67
N GLY A 194 -19.17 9.97 15.22
CA GLY A 194 -19.66 11.33 14.98
C GLY A 194 -18.63 12.42 15.30
N ALA A 195 -17.92 12.29 16.43
CA ALA A 195 -16.84 13.22 16.81
C ALA A 195 -15.63 13.13 15.88
N LEU A 196 -15.27 11.92 15.44
CA LEU A 196 -14.19 11.69 14.48
C LEU A 196 -14.52 12.27 13.11
N MET A 197 -15.75 12.13 12.64
CA MET A 197 -16.25 12.74 11.41
C MET A 197 -16.22 14.28 11.48
N ALA A 198 -16.64 14.85 12.61
CA ALA A 198 -16.58 16.31 12.83
C ALA A 198 -15.14 16.83 12.83
N SER A 199 -14.20 16.09 13.40
CA SER A 199 -12.77 16.41 13.36
C SER A 199 -12.21 16.34 11.95
N TYR A 200 -12.51 15.30 11.19
CA TYR A 200 -12.07 15.12 9.81
C TYR A 200 -12.59 16.25 8.90
N ARG A 201 -13.84 16.68 9.09
CA ARG A 201 -14.42 17.79 8.32
C ARG A 201 -13.66 19.11 8.49
N ARG A 202 -13.07 19.36 9.66
CA ARG A 202 -12.29 20.58 9.93
C ARG A 202 -10.91 20.56 9.28
N THR A 203 -10.23 19.41 9.26
CA THR A 203 -8.88 19.28 8.69
C THR A 203 -8.90 19.06 7.18
N GLY A 204 -9.85 18.28 6.68
CA GLY A 204 -10.07 18.03 5.24
C GLY A 204 -8.95 17.33 4.50
N GLU A 205 -7.90 16.89 5.20
CA GLU A 205 -6.75 16.25 4.57
C GLU A 205 -7.05 14.78 4.20
N SER A 206 -6.69 14.40 2.98
CA SER A 206 -6.74 12.99 2.55
C SER A 206 -5.84 12.15 3.43
N ARG A 207 -6.37 11.06 4.01
CA ARG A 207 -5.62 10.19 4.91
C ARG A 207 -6.12 8.75 4.89
N MET A 208 -5.19 7.84 5.17
CA MET A 208 -5.56 6.49 5.59
C MET A 208 -5.97 6.51 7.06
N MET A 209 -7.06 5.85 7.39
CA MET A 209 -7.49 5.66 8.77
C MET A 209 -6.85 4.40 9.37
N GLY A 210 -6.72 4.40 10.69
CA GLY A 210 -6.29 3.19 11.40
C GLY A 210 -4.79 2.94 11.36
N GLN A 211 -3.93 3.97 11.19
CA GLN A 211 -2.48 3.78 11.38
C GLN A 211 -2.23 3.13 12.75
N GLY A 212 -1.87 1.83 12.74
CA GLY A 212 -1.63 1.02 13.94
C GLY A 212 -2.91 0.57 14.68
N ARG A 213 -4.10 0.62 14.08
CA ARG A 213 -5.35 0.12 14.66
C ARG A 213 -6.13 -0.70 13.66
N ASP A 214 -6.62 -1.83 14.12
CA ASP A 214 -7.54 -2.64 13.34
C ASP A 214 -8.90 -1.97 13.24
N LEU A 215 -9.32 -1.65 12.03
CA LEU A 215 -10.66 -1.17 11.75
C LEU A 215 -11.53 -2.34 11.30
N THR A 216 -12.80 -2.31 11.70
CA THR A 216 -13.77 -3.33 11.30
C THR A 216 -15.02 -2.65 10.72
N ALA A 217 -15.54 -3.24 9.64
CA ALA A 217 -16.85 -2.92 9.08
C ALA A 217 -17.86 -4.00 9.46
N LEU A 218 -19.14 -3.62 9.59
CA LEU A 218 -20.23 -4.54 9.90
C LEU A 218 -20.87 -5.02 8.60
N HIS A 219 -20.84 -6.31 8.36
CA HIS A 219 -21.56 -6.97 7.25
C HIS A 219 -23.06 -7.10 7.55
N ALA A 220 -23.89 -7.27 6.54
CA ALA A 220 -25.35 -7.34 6.65
C ALA A 220 -25.86 -8.49 7.55
N ASP A 221 -25.10 -9.58 7.67
CA ASP A 221 -25.42 -10.72 8.54
C ASP A 221 -24.96 -10.52 10.01
N GLY A 222 -24.36 -9.36 10.33
CA GLY A 222 -23.85 -9.05 11.65
C GLY A 222 -22.40 -9.47 11.90
N THR A 223 -21.70 -10.08 10.94
CA THR A 223 -20.28 -10.40 11.05
C THR A 223 -19.41 -9.16 10.90
N GLU A 224 -18.28 -9.13 11.60
CA GLU A 224 -17.31 -8.04 11.51
C GLU A 224 -16.17 -8.40 10.56
N LEU A 225 -15.95 -7.54 9.57
CA LEU A 225 -14.87 -7.70 8.58
C LEU A 225 -13.73 -6.74 8.89
N PRO A 226 -12.48 -7.20 8.98
CA PRO A 226 -11.33 -6.32 9.12
C PRO A 226 -11.11 -5.55 7.83
N VAL A 227 -10.99 -4.21 7.93
CA VAL A 227 -10.90 -3.33 6.77
C VAL A 227 -9.80 -2.27 6.95
N GLU A 228 -9.23 -1.84 5.83
CA GLU A 228 -8.49 -0.59 5.71
C GLU A 228 -9.38 0.48 5.09
N ILE A 229 -9.32 1.71 5.62
CA ILE A 229 -10.19 2.81 5.19
C ILE A 229 -9.34 4.01 4.78
N GLY A 230 -9.55 4.48 3.55
CA GLY A 230 -9.00 5.73 3.02
C GLY A 230 -10.10 6.80 2.90
N LEU A 231 -9.78 8.02 3.30
CA LEU A 231 -10.70 9.17 3.21
C LEU A 231 -10.11 10.25 2.33
N SER A 232 -10.94 10.80 1.42
CA SER A 232 -10.58 11.92 0.56
C SER A 232 -11.76 12.88 0.41
N ARG A 233 -11.50 14.20 0.44
CA ARG A 233 -12.54 15.22 0.18
C ARG A 233 -12.74 15.36 -1.33
N VAL A 234 -14.00 15.32 -1.74
CA VAL A 234 -14.40 15.45 -3.15
C VAL A 234 -15.57 16.43 -3.28
N ARG A 235 -15.69 17.10 -4.42
CA ARG A 235 -16.90 17.83 -4.77
C ARG A 235 -17.84 16.92 -5.55
N TRP A 236 -19.01 16.70 -5.00
CA TRP A 236 -20.07 15.92 -5.61
C TRP A 236 -21.34 16.74 -5.69
N GLU A 237 -21.97 16.88 -6.87
CA GLU A 237 -23.21 17.65 -7.07
C GLU A 237 -23.16 19.07 -6.47
N LYS A 238 -22.04 19.79 -6.64
CA LYS A 238 -21.77 21.12 -6.07
C LYS A 238 -21.64 21.17 -4.54
N GLN A 239 -21.74 20.03 -3.84
CA GLN A 239 -21.56 19.92 -2.41
C GLN A 239 -20.19 19.29 -2.07
N LEU A 240 -19.63 19.71 -0.93
CA LEU A 240 -18.44 19.08 -0.41
C LEU A 240 -18.82 17.75 0.25
N SER A 241 -18.25 16.68 -0.24
CA SER A 241 -18.53 15.30 0.18
C SER A 241 -17.25 14.57 0.54
N THR A 242 -17.36 13.37 1.11
CA THR A 242 -16.19 12.53 1.40
C THR A 242 -16.28 11.24 0.61
N LEU A 243 -15.26 10.95 -0.17
CA LEU A 243 -15.02 9.65 -0.76
C LEU A 243 -14.34 8.77 0.30
N VAL A 244 -14.93 7.64 0.55
CA VAL A 244 -14.40 6.61 1.46
C VAL A 244 -14.04 5.40 0.62
N VAL A 245 -12.80 4.95 0.71
CA VAL A 245 -12.30 3.72 0.10
C VAL A 245 -12.16 2.68 1.21
N ILE A 246 -12.77 1.52 1.03
CA ILE A 246 -12.76 0.42 2.01
C ILE A 246 -12.16 -0.81 1.33
N THR A 247 -11.12 -1.35 1.92
CA THR A 247 -10.44 -2.55 1.45
C THR A 247 -10.61 -3.66 2.50
N ASP A 248 -11.20 -4.78 2.12
CA ASP A 248 -11.25 -5.98 2.94
C ASP A 248 -9.84 -6.58 3.05
N ILE A 249 -9.36 -6.74 4.28
CA ILE A 249 -8.05 -7.31 4.60
C ILE A 249 -8.15 -8.67 5.30
N SER A 250 -9.29 -9.33 5.23
CA SER A 250 -9.54 -10.62 5.91
C SER A 250 -8.55 -11.70 5.47
N VAL A 251 -8.27 -11.79 4.17
CA VAL A 251 -7.32 -12.76 3.61
C VAL A 251 -5.90 -12.44 4.11
N ARG A 252 -5.49 -11.18 4.07
CA ARG A 252 -4.18 -10.75 4.53
C ARG A 252 -3.99 -11.10 6.01
N LYS A 253 -4.95 -10.76 6.86
CA LYS A 253 -4.91 -11.06 8.31
C LYS A 253 -4.89 -12.55 8.60
N ARG A 254 -5.65 -13.34 7.87
CA ARG A 254 -5.64 -14.81 8.02
C ARG A 254 -4.25 -15.37 7.72
N LEU A 255 -3.65 -14.99 6.59
CA LEU A 255 -2.31 -15.43 6.21
C LEU A 255 -1.24 -14.97 7.21
N GLU A 256 -1.35 -13.75 7.75
CA GLU A 256 -0.46 -13.26 8.80
C GLU A 256 -0.57 -14.11 10.08
N LEU A 257 -1.79 -14.47 10.49
CA LEU A 257 -2.02 -15.33 11.65
C LEU A 257 -1.51 -16.75 11.43
N GLU A 258 -1.77 -17.34 10.26
CA GLU A 258 -1.25 -18.66 9.88
C GLU A 258 0.28 -18.68 9.89
N LEU A 259 0.91 -17.65 9.31
CA LEU A 259 2.37 -17.54 9.31
C LEU A 259 2.93 -17.41 10.74
N ARG A 260 2.27 -16.62 11.60
CA ARG A 260 2.66 -16.49 13.02
C ARG A 260 2.53 -17.84 13.74
N GLN A 261 1.45 -18.59 13.49
CA GLN A 261 1.22 -19.89 14.10
C GLN A 261 2.28 -20.91 13.66
N VAL A 262 2.52 -21.05 12.35
CA VAL A 262 3.54 -21.98 11.82
C VAL A 262 4.93 -21.63 12.38
N ASN A 263 5.25 -20.35 12.53
CA ASN A 263 6.51 -19.92 13.10
C ASN A 263 6.61 -20.27 14.61
N ALA A 264 5.51 -20.12 15.35
CA ALA A 264 5.45 -20.52 16.77
C ALA A 264 5.61 -22.04 16.94
N ASP A 265 4.89 -22.83 16.13
CA ASP A 265 4.96 -24.31 16.15
C ASP A 265 6.37 -24.80 15.81
N LEU A 266 7.03 -24.19 14.82
CA LEU A 266 8.41 -24.51 14.45
C LEU A 266 9.40 -24.22 15.60
N GLN A 267 9.19 -23.14 16.33
CA GLN A 267 10.03 -22.78 17.49
C GLN A 267 9.82 -23.77 18.64
N GLU A 268 8.58 -24.12 18.94
CA GLU A 268 8.24 -25.11 19.97
C GLU A 268 8.83 -26.49 19.61
N PHE A 269 8.63 -26.95 18.38
CA PHE A 269 9.22 -28.19 17.88
C PHE A 269 10.74 -28.18 18.03
N THR A 270 11.41 -27.11 17.65
CA THR A 270 12.87 -26.99 17.74
C THR A 270 13.34 -27.05 19.19
N TYR A 271 12.59 -26.45 20.11
CA TYR A 271 12.89 -26.47 21.55
C TYR A 271 12.75 -27.86 22.13
N VAL A 272 11.61 -28.52 21.90
CA VAL A 272 11.33 -29.88 22.41
C VAL A 272 12.34 -30.87 21.83
N ALA A 273 12.54 -30.90 20.53
CA ALA A 273 13.51 -31.78 19.88
C ALA A 273 14.93 -31.59 20.43
N SER A 274 15.35 -30.34 20.70
CA SER A 274 16.67 -30.06 21.24
C SER A 274 16.82 -30.54 22.68
N HIS A 275 15.77 -30.39 23.50
CA HIS A 275 15.76 -30.94 24.87
C HIS A 275 15.87 -32.47 24.85
N ASP A 276 15.08 -33.13 24.00
CA ASP A 276 15.02 -34.60 23.92
C ASP A 276 16.30 -35.21 23.31
N LEU A 277 17.01 -34.45 22.46
CA LEU A 277 18.34 -34.86 21.98
C LEU A 277 19.44 -34.67 23.03
N ARG A 278 19.33 -33.70 23.93
CA ARG A 278 20.34 -33.46 24.97
C ARG A 278 20.33 -34.49 26.06
N SER A 279 19.14 -35.01 26.44
CA SER A 279 19.01 -36.03 27.49
C SER A 279 19.83 -37.29 27.22
N PRO A 280 19.70 -37.98 26.05
CA PRO A 280 20.50 -39.14 25.74
C PRO A 280 22.00 -38.85 25.61
N LEU A 281 22.36 -37.63 25.11
CA LEU A 281 23.76 -37.22 25.02
C LEU A 281 24.45 -37.14 26.40
N ARG A 282 23.73 -36.59 27.39
CA ARG A 282 24.21 -36.57 28.78
C ARG A 282 24.38 -38.00 29.32
N GLY A 283 23.39 -38.88 29.12
CA GLY A 283 23.52 -40.26 29.53
C GLY A 283 24.73 -40.98 28.91
N ILE A 284 25.05 -40.69 27.63
CA ILE A 284 26.26 -41.26 27.00
C ILE A 284 27.52 -40.65 27.62
N ALA A 285 27.52 -39.35 27.93
CA ALA A 285 28.65 -38.70 28.59
C ALA A 285 28.94 -39.29 29.97
N ASP A 286 27.90 -39.48 30.77
CA ASP A 286 27.96 -40.10 32.10
C ASP A 286 28.51 -41.53 32.03
N LEU A 287 28.04 -42.35 31.08
CA LEU A 287 28.54 -43.70 30.85
C LEU A 287 30.02 -43.73 30.49
N ILE A 288 30.51 -42.77 29.71
CA ILE A 288 31.93 -42.66 29.36
C ILE A 288 32.75 -42.26 30.56
N GLU A 289 32.29 -41.37 31.43
CA GLU A 289 32.95 -41.00 32.67
C GLU A 289 33.07 -42.22 33.63
N TRP A 290 32.01 -43.02 33.74
CA TRP A 290 32.05 -44.26 34.54
C TRP A 290 33.04 -45.28 33.99
N VAL A 291 33.02 -45.49 32.65
CA VAL A 291 34.00 -46.40 32.00
C VAL A 291 35.45 -45.90 32.22
N GLU A 292 35.72 -44.61 32.17
CA GLU A 292 37.05 -44.07 32.49
C GLU A 292 37.42 -44.27 33.94
N ALA A 293 36.48 -44.09 34.86
CA ALA A 293 36.68 -44.30 36.28
C ALA A 293 36.98 -45.77 36.59
N ASP A 294 36.24 -46.72 35.99
CA ASP A 294 36.40 -48.14 36.16
C ASP A 294 37.72 -48.68 35.59
N LEU A 295 38.19 -48.09 34.49
CA LEU A 295 39.46 -48.45 33.86
C LEU A 295 40.70 -47.95 34.65
N GLY A 296 40.52 -46.93 35.50
CA GLY A 296 41.63 -46.36 36.32
C GLY A 296 42.66 -45.57 35.50
N PRO A 297 43.73 -45.10 36.12
CA PRO A 297 44.72 -44.22 35.49
C PRO A 297 45.68 -44.93 34.51
N GLU A 298 45.86 -46.24 34.60
CA GLU A 298 46.76 -47.03 33.77
C GLU A 298 46.11 -47.60 32.50
N GLN A 299 45.45 -46.75 31.73
CA GLN A 299 44.77 -47.18 30.52
C GLN A 299 45.71 -47.27 29.30
N PRO A 300 45.48 -48.24 28.37
CA PRO A 300 46.20 -48.22 27.10
C PRO A 300 46.00 -46.90 26.36
N ALA A 301 47.05 -46.38 25.75
CA ALA A 301 47.04 -45.06 25.06
C ALA A 301 45.97 -44.99 23.97
N ASP A 302 45.63 -46.10 23.32
CA ASP A 302 44.58 -46.15 22.30
C ASP A 302 43.16 -46.06 22.92
N VAL A 303 42.93 -46.62 24.09
CA VAL A 303 41.64 -46.49 24.80
C VAL A 303 41.45 -45.04 25.25
N GLN A 304 42.45 -44.44 25.89
CA GLN A 304 42.41 -43.06 26.32
C GLN A 304 42.15 -42.10 25.14
N ARG A 305 42.80 -42.31 23.99
CA ARG A 305 42.61 -41.55 22.78
C ARG A 305 41.16 -41.68 22.23
N ASN A 306 40.62 -42.93 22.24
CA ASN A 306 39.26 -43.16 21.76
C ASN A 306 38.19 -42.58 22.68
N LEU A 307 38.32 -42.70 24.00
CA LEU A 307 37.42 -42.07 24.98
C LEU A 307 37.46 -40.53 24.83
N GLY A 308 38.67 -39.96 24.69
CA GLY A 308 38.82 -38.53 24.40
C GLY A 308 38.11 -38.08 23.14
N ARG A 309 38.21 -38.86 22.04
CA ARG A 309 37.47 -38.60 20.79
C ARG A 309 35.96 -38.65 20.95
N ILE A 310 35.42 -39.60 21.72
CA ILE A 310 34.01 -39.74 21.98
C ILE A 310 33.52 -38.51 22.78
N LYS A 311 34.20 -38.13 23.86
CA LYS A 311 33.91 -36.93 24.66
C LYS A 311 33.86 -35.69 23.79
N GLN A 312 34.87 -35.48 22.92
CA GLN A 312 34.90 -34.34 21.99
C GLN A 312 33.70 -34.34 21.04
N ARG A 313 33.25 -35.53 20.55
CA ARG A 313 32.06 -35.63 19.67
C ARG A 313 30.78 -35.26 20.41
N ILE A 314 30.60 -35.72 21.64
CA ILE A 314 29.46 -35.38 22.48
C ILE A 314 29.40 -33.90 22.76
N GLN A 315 30.51 -33.30 23.17
CA GLN A 315 30.60 -31.85 23.39
C GLN A 315 30.32 -31.03 22.11
N ARG A 316 30.71 -31.56 20.95
CA ARG A 316 30.37 -30.94 19.66
C ARG A 316 28.89 -31.03 19.37
N MET A 317 28.24 -32.16 19.64
CA MET A 317 26.78 -32.33 19.45
C MET A 317 25.98 -31.44 20.39
N ASP A 318 26.37 -31.30 21.65
CA ASP A 318 25.71 -30.40 22.60
C ASP A 318 25.80 -28.93 22.15
N ARG A 319 26.99 -28.48 21.68
CA ARG A 319 27.16 -27.16 21.08
C ARG A 319 26.29 -26.94 19.82
N LEU A 320 26.15 -27.96 18.95
CA LEU A 320 25.30 -27.88 17.77
C LEU A 320 23.84 -27.67 18.16
N ILE A 321 23.35 -28.39 19.19
CA ILE A 321 21.99 -28.24 19.71
C ILE A 321 21.76 -26.86 20.28
N ASP A 322 22.70 -26.30 21.06
CA ASP A 322 22.62 -24.94 21.59
C ASP A 322 22.59 -23.87 20.49
N ASP A 323 23.44 -24.02 19.49
CA ASP A 323 23.51 -23.07 18.36
C ASP A 323 22.24 -23.13 17.51
N LEU A 324 21.63 -24.34 17.33
CA LEU A 324 20.36 -24.50 16.63
C LEU A 324 19.21 -23.82 17.38
N LEU A 325 19.17 -23.99 18.72
CA LEU A 325 18.19 -23.29 19.56
C LEU A 325 18.33 -21.76 19.48
N ARG A 326 19.57 -21.25 19.51
CA ARG A 326 19.84 -19.82 19.34
C ARG A 326 19.38 -19.33 17.98
N TYR A 327 19.64 -20.11 16.91
CA TYR A 327 19.20 -19.77 15.57
C TYR A 327 17.66 -19.74 15.44
N ALA A 328 16.95 -20.71 16.03
CA ALA A 328 15.49 -20.72 16.02
C ALA A 328 14.89 -19.53 16.76
N ARG A 329 15.48 -19.13 17.90
CA ARG A 329 15.04 -17.96 18.69
C ARG A 329 15.38 -16.61 18.05
N ALA A 330 16.44 -16.53 17.26
CA ALA A 330 16.89 -15.30 16.58
C ALA A 330 15.89 -14.77 15.55
N GLY A 331 14.78 -15.46 15.28
CA GLY A 331 13.69 -14.98 14.44
C GLY A 331 12.78 -13.92 15.08
N ARG A 332 12.94 -13.60 16.36
CA ARG A 332 12.23 -12.51 17.04
C ARG A 332 13.13 -11.31 17.16
N ALA A 333 12.63 -10.15 16.72
CA ALA A 333 13.31 -8.89 17.03
C ALA A 333 13.28 -8.69 18.55
N ASP A 334 14.45 -8.42 19.13
CA ASP A 334 14.53 -8.01 20.53
C ASP A 334 13.90 -6.62 20.64
N THR A 335 12.92 -6.47 21.52
CA THR A 335 12.17 -5.22 21.72
C THR A 335 12.83 -4.29 22.72
N GLU A 336 13.87 -4.74 23.44
CA GLU A 336 14.61 -3.90 24.36
C GLU A 336 15.74 -3.15 23.64
N PHE A 337 15.46 -1.93 23.21
CA PHE A 337 16.46 -1.02 22.66
C PHE A 337 17.10 -0.18 23.76
N ARG A 338 18.40 -0.17 23.79
CA ARG A 338 19.20 0.62 24.74
C ARG A 338 20.21 1.48 23.98
N GLN A 339 20.70 2.50 24.64
CA GLN A 339 21.83 3.27 24.12
C GLN A 339 23.12 2.44 24.22
N VAL A 340 23.69 2.10 23.08
CA VAL A 340 24.89 1.27 22.96
C VAL A 340 26.05 2.13 22.47
N LYS A 341 27.14 2.14 23.23
CA LYS A 341 28.46 2.64 22.82
C LYS A 341 29.26 1.47 22.27
N LEU A 342 29.53 1.48 20.96
CA LEU A 342 30.12 0.35 20.26
C LEU A 342 31.53 0.00 20.81
N GLN A 343 32.33 1.02 21.10
CA GLN A 343 33.66 0.85 21.71
C GLN A 343 33.60 0.05 23.04
N ALA A 344 32.69 0.44 23.94
CA ALA A 344 32.51 -0.26 25.21
C ALA A 344 32.04 -1.70 25.02
N LEU A 345 31.10 -1.92 24.10
CA LEU A 345 30.58 -3.27 23.81
C LEU A 345 31.67 -4.21 23.29
N VAL A 346 32.51 -3.74 22.36
CA VAL A 346 33.59 -4.56 21.82
C VAL A 346 34.70 -4.79 22.90
N SER A 347 34.99 -3.79 23.70
CA SER A 347 35.94 -3.96 24.84
C SER A 347 35.41 -5.00 25.84
N ASP A 348 34.16 -4.93 26.24
CA ASP A 348 33.50 -5.94 27.11
C ASP A 348 33.66 -7.37 26.55
N ILE A 349 33.48 -7.53 25.23
CA ILE A 349 33.62 -8.84 24.56
C ILE A 349 35.04 -9.34 24.60
N LEU A 350 36.04 -8.47 24.36
CA LEU A 350 37.45 -8.84 24.37
C LEU A 350 38.00 -9.11 25.79
N GLU A 351 37.46 -8.44 26.82
CA GLU A 351 37.77 -8.75 28.23
C GLU A 351 37.22 -10.13 28.65
N LEU A 352 36.00 -10.47 28.23
CA LEU A 352 35.39 -11.78 28.54
C LEU A 352 36.02 -12.94 27.76
N GLN A 353 36.51 -12.68 26.56
CA GLN A 353 37.12 -13.67 25.67
C GLN A 353 38.41 -13.06 25.07
N PRO A 354 39.49 -12.95 25.83
CA PRO A 354 40.74 -12.39 25.34
C PRO A 354 41.27 -13.24 24.18
N PRO A 355 41.75 -12.62 23.11
CA PRO A 355 42.40 -13.34 22.03
C PRO A 355 43.69 -14.04 22.56
N PRO A 356 44.11 -15.16 21.98
CA PRO A 356 45.32 -15.86 22.36
C PRO A 356 46.54 -14.99 22.19
N GLU A 357 47.63 -15.34 22.88
CA GLU A 357 48.95 -14.67 22.74
C GLU A 357 49.38 -14.61 21.26
N GLY A 358 49.87 -13.45 20.84
CA GLY A 358 50.27 -13.19 19.45
C GLY A 358 49.17 -12.59 18.55
N PHE A 359 47.94 -12.39 19.04
CA PHE A 359 46.95 -11.63 18.32
C PHE A 359 46.91 -10.16 18.71
N ILE A 360 46.83 -9.27 17.73
CA ILE A 360 46.68 -7.83 17.92
C ILE A 360 45.31 -7.41 17.41
N VAL A 361 44.48 -6.86 18.30
CA VAL A 361 43.15 -6.33 17.92
C VAL A 361 43.22 -4.80 17.92
N THR A 362 42.94 -4.21 16.77
CA THR A 362 42.87 -2.75 16.59
C THR A 362 41.41 -2.31 16.47
N LEU A 363 41.03 -1.29 17.22
CA LEU A 363 39.67 -0.75 17.25
C LEU A 363 39.62 0.66 16.66
N ASP A 364 38.80 0.88 15.66
CA ASP A 364 38.47 2.19 15.08
C ASP A 364 36.95 2.36 15.11
N LEU A 365 36.44 2.70 16.30
CA LEU A 365 35.03 2.67 16.68
C LEU A 365 34.51 4.05 17.14
N ASP A 366 35.11 5.13 16.63
CA ASP A 366 34.71 6.51 16.98
C ASP A 366 33.41 6.90 16.28
N VAL A 367 32.30 6.30 16.74
CA VAL A 367 30.95 6.58 16.25
C VAL A 367 30.04 6.96 17.42
N PRO A 368 29.03 7.84 17.18
CA PRO A 368 28.05 8.20 18.21
C PRO A 368 27.33 6.99 18.77
N PRO A 369 26.91 7.03 20.05
CA PRO A 369 26.06 5.99 20.62
C PRO A 369 24.77 5.80 19.80
N MET A 370 24.35 4.55 19.61
CA MET A 370 23.15 4.21 18.83
C MET A 370 22.09 3.53 19.69
N GLN A 371 20.81 3.69 19.31
CA GLN A 371 19.69 2.98 19.94
C GLN A 371 19.57 1.61 19.29
N ALA A 372 20.05 0.56 19.96
CA ALA A 372 20.11 -0.77 19.39
C ALA A 372 19.75 -1.86 20.40
N ALA A 373 19.32 -3.02 19.90
CA ALA A 373 19.18 -4.24 20.66
C ALA A 373 20.60 -4.75 21.04
N ARG A 374 21.01 -4.54 22.30
CA ARG A 374 22.38 -4.83 22.76
C ARG A 374 22.74 -6.30 22.60
N THR A 375 21.90 -7.23 23.09
CA THR A 375 22.20 -8.67 23.12
C THR A 375 22.39 -9.28 21.73
N PRO A 376 21.52 -9.01 20.72
CA PRO A 376 21.75 -9.46 19.36
C PRO A 376 23.03 -8.91 18.75
N LEU A 377 23.30 -7.60 18.91
CA LEU A 377 24.51 -6.96 18.40
C LEU A 377 25.78 -7.55 19.03
N GLU A 378 25.79 -7.77 20.35
CA GLU A 378 26.87 -8.45 21.06
C GLU A 378 27.09 -9.85 20.51
N THR A 379 26.02 -10.61 20.24
CA THR A 379 26.12 -11.97 19.67
C THR A 379 26.75 -11.95 18.29
N VAL A 380 26.36 -11.00 17.42
CA VAL A 380 26.96 -10.82 16.10
C VAL A 380 28.47 -10.55 16.21
N LEU A 381 28.84 -9.54 16.99
CA LEU A 381 30.25 -9.14 17.17
C LEU A 381 31.10 -10.28 17.78
N ARG A 382 30.61 -10.94 18.80
CA ARG A 382 31.27 -12.08 19.42
C ARG A 382 31.53 -13.22 18.45
N ASN A 383 30.53 -13.55 17.61
CA ASN A 383 30.67 -14.59 16.58
C ASN A 383 31.73 -14.21 15.54
N LEU A 384 31.73 -12.96 15.05
CA LEU A 384 32.70 -12.50 14.06
C LEU A 384 34.12 -12.44 14.62
N LEU A 385 34.31 -11.92 15.83
CA LEU A 385 35.61 -11.88 16.50
C LEU A 385 36.13 -13.29 16.79
N SER A 386 35.28 -14.18 17.30
CA SER A 386 35.66 -15.58 17.55
C SER A 386 36.02 -16.30 16.24
N ASN A 387 35.35 -16.02 15.13
CA ASN A 387 35.69 -16.61 13.84
C ASN A 387 37.06 -16.10 13.33
N ALA A 388 37.31 -14.81 13.44
CA ALA A 388 38.59 -14.21 13.05
C ALA A 388 39.78 -14.86 13.75
N VAL A 389 39.68 -15.16 15.07
CA VAL A 389 40.70 -15.88 15.83
C VAL A 389 40.77 -17.36 15.45
N LYS A 390 39.63 -18.04 15.39
CA LYS A 390 39.50 -19.50 15.24
C LYS A 390 39.97 -20.00 13.87
N HIS A 391 39.69 -19.28 12.83
CA HIS A 391 40.01 -19.64 11.46
C HIS A 391 41.32 -19.04 10.96
N HIS A 392 42.08 -18.36 11.83
CA HIS A 392 43.38 -17.88 11.52
C HIS A 392 44.41 -19.03 11.43
N ASP A 393 45.30 -18.97 10.43
CA ASP A 393 46.24 -20.06 10.14
C ASP A 393 47.60 -19.93 10.85
N ARG A 394 47.93 -18.75 11.36
CA ARG A 394 49.24 -18.48 11.97
C ARG A 394 49.25 -17.29 12.97
N PRO A 395 49.94 -17.35 14.09
CA PRO A 395 50.35 -16.20 14.87
C PRO A 395 51.62 -15.54 14.28
N PRO A 396 51.82 -14.21 14.40
CA PRO A 396 50.89 -13.25 14.95
C PRO A 396 49.72 -12.99 13.98
N GLY A 397 48.50 -12.81 14.51
CA GLY A 397 47.31 -12.45 13.75
C GLY A 397 46.86 -11.02 14.05
N HIS A 398 46.37 -10.34 13.03
CA HIS A 398 45.82 -8.99 13.17
C HIS A 398 44.32 -9.01 12.88
N ILE A 399 43.53 -8.47 13.81
CA ILE A 399 42.08 -8.26 13.68
C ILE A 399 41.84 -6.77 13.79
N HIS A 400 41.13 -6.21 12.81
CA HIS A 400 40.77 -4.80 12.81
C HIS A 400 39.27 -4.67 12.83
N VAL A 401 38.72 -3.96 13.84
CA VAL A 401 37.28 -3.67 13.95
C VAL A 401 37.11 -2.18 13.68
N ARG A 402 36.30 -1.88 12.62
CA ARG A 402 35.98 -0.51 12.21
C ARG A 402 34.50 -0.27 12.28
N ALA A 403 34.13 0.97 12.56
CA ALA A 403 32.74 1.41 12.43
C ALA A 403 32.67 2.78 11.76
N SER A 404 31.67 2.94 10.90
CA SER A 404 31.37 4.19 10.22
C SER A 404 29.86 4.42 10.14
N ILE A 405 29.46 5.67 10.02
CA ILE A 405 28.05 6.03 9.84
C ILE A 405 27.74 6.13 8.35
N ASP A 406 26.69 5.43 7.96
CA ASP A 406 26.13 5.42 6.59
C ASP A 406 24.64 5.74 6.69
N ASP A 407 24.27 7.00 6.52
CA ASP A 407 22.91 7.53 6.69
C ASP A 407 22.26 7.12 8.03
N ASN A 408 21.26 6.25 7.95
CA ASN A 408 20.51 5.74 9.11
C ASN A 408 21.09 4.47 9.72
N HIS A 409 22.24 3.97 9.19
CA HIS A 409 22.87 2.75 9.63
C HIS A 409 24.28 3.04 10.19
N CYS A 410 24.73 2.18 11.06
CA CYS A 410 26.13 2.03 11.43
C CYS A 410 26.68 0.83 10.65
N ARG A 411 27.65 1.06 9.79
CA ARG A 411 28.42 0.00 9.12
C ARG A 411 29.53 -0.44 10.06
N ILE A 412 29.57 -1.72 10.37
CA ILE A 412 30.57 -2.33 11.25
C ILE A 412 31.31 -3.40 10.47
N GLU A 413 32.61 -3.35 10.52
CA GLU A 413 33.52 -4.23 9.79
C GLU A 413 34.45 -4.94 10.74
N VAL A 414 34.58 -6.26 10.58
CA VAL A 414 35.55 -7.09 11.29
C VAL A 414 36.45 -7.73 10.24
N GLU A 415 37.68 -7.27 10.15
CA GLU A 415 38.70 -7.68 9.20
C GLU A 415 39.78 -8.50 9.91
N ASP A 416 40.16 -9.65 9.32
CA ASP A 416 41.29 -10.48 9.72
C ASP A 416 42.34 -10.58 8.58
N ASP A 417 43.60 -10.90 8.93
CA ASP A 417 44.69 -11.14 7.97
C ASP A 417 44.98 -12.65 7.77
N GLY A 418 43.98 -13.50 8.07
CA GLY A 418 44.04 -14.95 7.97
C GLY A 418 44.08 -15.49 6.53
N PRO A 419 43.77 -16.76 6.30
CA PRO A 419 43.85 -17.39 4.98
C PRO A 419 42.80 -16.86 3.99
N GLY A 420 41.75 -16.19 4.48
CA GLY A 420 40.65 -15.69 3.68
C GLY A 420 39.63 -16.77 3.29
N ILE A 421 38.63 -16.38 2.50
CA ILE A 421 37.51 -17.21 2.07
C ILE A 421 37.51 -17.33 0.54
N PRO A 422 37.56 -18.54 -0.02
CA PRO A 422 37.47 -18.75 -1.46
C PRO A 422 36.20 -18.15 -2.07
N THR A 423 36.29 -17.58 -3.26
CA THR A 423 35.16 -16.89 -3.91
C THR A 423 33.91 -17.75 -3.99
N GLN A 424 34.05 -19.04 -4.31
CA GLN A 424 32.92 -19.98 -4.41
C GLN A 424 32.22 -20.28 -3.06
N ALA A 425 32.88 -19.94 -1.95
CA ALA A 425 32.38 -20.22 -0.61
C ALA A 425 31.74 -18.99 0.08
N ARG A 426 31.90 -17.77 -0.46
CA ARG A 426 31.44 -16.51 0.17
C ARG A 426 29.96 -16.50 0.50
N GLU A 427 29.11 -16.95 -0.43
CA GLU A 427 27.67 -17.06 -0.17
C GLU A 427 27.33 -18.27 0.70
N ARG A 428 28.13 -19.33 0.60
CA ARG A 428 27.87 -20.59 1.30
C ARG A 428 28.17 -20.51 2.79
N VAL A 429 29.12 -19.68 3.21
CA VAL A 429 29.50 -19.55 4.65
C VAL A 429 28.36 -19.08 5.54
N PHE A 430 27.35 -18.43 4.99
CA PHE A 430 26.14 -18.02 5.70
C PHE A 430 25.02 -19.07 5.72
N LYS A 431 25.19 -20.23 5.04
CA LYS A 431 24.22 -21.32 5.09
C LYS A 431 24.46 -22.19 6.32
N LEU A 432 23.38 -22.77 6.87
CA LEU A 432 23.44 -23.67 8.02
C LEU A 432 24.33 -24.88 7.72
N PHE A 433 25.08 -25.29 8.74
CA PHE A 433 25.95 -26.47 8.72
C PHE A 433 27.09 -26.45 7.68
N GLN A 434 27.44 -25.26 7.16
CA GLN A 434 28.58 -25.09 6.26
C GLN A 434 29.85 -24.79 7.03
N THR A 435 30.88 -25.62 6.80
CA THR A 435 32.24 -25.42 7.31
C THR A 435 33.21 -25.56 6.13
N LEU A 436 34.21 -24.67 6.04
CA LEU A 436 35.21 -24.69 4.96
C LEU A 436 36.33 -25.70 5.22
N THR A 437 36.53 -26.09 6.46
CA THR A 437 37.59 -27.03 6.87
C THR A 437 36.98 -28.19 7.64
N ALA A 438 37.36 -29.41 7.25
CA ALA A 438 37.00 -30.64 7.94
C ALA A 438 37.81 -30.91 9.22
N THR A 439 38.70 -29.97 9.61
CA THR A 439 39.67 -30.13 10.71
C THR A 439 38.98 -30.11 12.09
N GLU A 440 39.59 -30.76 13.07
CA GLU A 440 39.16 -30.91 14.47
C GLU A 440 38.90 -29.59 15.23
N ARG A 441 39.33 -28.46 14.71
CA ARG A 441 39.02 -27.09 15.20
C ARG A 441 37.62 -26.59 14.78
N GLY A 442 36.79 -27.48 14.13
CA GLY A 442 35.55 -27.15 13.47
C GLY A 442 34.48 -26.53 14.37
N GLY A 443 33.89 -25.44 13.92
CA GLY A 443 32.67 -24.87 14.46
C GLY A 443 31.44 -25.69 14.12
N SER A 444 30.30 -25.30 14.69
CA SER A 444 28.99 -25.88 14.39
C SER A 444 28.52 -25.65 12.95
N GLY A 445 29.10 -24.65 12.25
CA GLY A 445 28.61 -24.16 10.96
C GLY A 445 27.29 -23.39 11.06
N ILE A 446 26.88 -22.99 12.25
CA ILE A 446 25.65 -22.24 12.52
C ILE A 446 25.94 -20.77 12.84
N GLY A 447 27.12 -20.45 13.36
CA GLY A 447 27.46 -19.10 13.85
C GLY A 447 27.26 -17.99 12.81
N LEU A 448 27.78 -18.14 11.58
CA LEU A 448 27.58 -17.14 10.52
C LEU A 448 26.15 -17.07 10.00
N ALA A 449 25.45 -18.21 9.95
CA ALA A 449 24.03 -18.24 9.61
C ALA A 449 23.18 -17.49 10.68
N LEU A 450 23.52 -17.69 11.97
CA LEU A 450 22.91 -16.94 13.08
C LEU A 450 23.21 -15.45 12.99
N THR A 451 24.46 -15.09 12.70
CA THR A 451 24.89 -13.69 12.50
C THR A 451 24.07 -13.02 11.41
N LYS A 452 23.95 -13.66 10.23
CA LYS A 452 23.16 -13.14 9.12
C LYS A 452 21.69 -12.96 9.52
N ARG A 453 21.09 -13.97 10.13
CA ARG A 453 19.68 -13.91 10.57
C ARG A 453 19.44 -12.79 11.58
N LEU A 454 20.32 -12.61 12.57
CA LEU A 454 20.23 -11.52 13.56
C LEU A 454 20.31 -10.14 12.89
N VAL A 455 21.23 -9.96 11.97
CA VAL A 455 21.39 -8.69 11.24
C VAL A 455 20.14 -8.40 10.40
N GLU A 456 19.63 -9.38 9.64
CA GLU A 456 18.45 -9.23 8.79
C GLU A 456 17.17 -8.95 9.59
N VAL A 457 16.94 -9.65 10.70
CA VAL A 457 15.76 -9.45 11.57
C VAL A 457 15.75 -8.04 12.18
N HIS A 458 16.93 -7.46 12.42
CA HIS A 458 17.05 -6.10 12.94
C HIS A 458 17.12 -5.03 11.84
N GLY A 459 16.88 -5.39 10.57
CA GLY A 459 16.77 -4.45 9.44
C GLY A 459 18.11 -4.06 8.82
N GLY A 460 19.14 -4.87 9.04
CA GLY A 460 20.46 -4.71 8.40
C GLY A 460 20.72 -5.76 7.32
N ASP A 461 21.93 -5.75 6.81
CA ASP A 461 22.46 -6.74 5.87
C ASP A 461 23.93 -7.02 6.22
N ILE A 462 24.44 -8.17 5.81
CA ILE A 462 25.81 -8.61 6.01
C ILE A 462 26.42 -9.18 4.75
N GLU A 463 27.65 -8.84 4.50
CA GLU A 463 28.45 -9.34 3.38
C GLU A 463 29.85 -9.75 3.84
N VAL A 464 30.55 -10.52 2.99
CA VAL A 464 31.95 -10.87 3.20
C VAL A 464 32.80 -10.50 1.99
N ILE A 465 33.88 -9.79 2.25
CA ILE A 465 34.88 -9.39 1.26
C ILE A 465 36.15 -10.19 1.55
N SER A 466 36.63 -10.94 0.58
CA SER A 466 37.87 -11.73 0.70
C SER A 466 38.41 -12.03 -0.71
N PRO A 467 39.70 -11.96 -1.00
CA PRO A 467 40.74 -11.49 -0.08
C PRO A 467 40.71 -9.97 0.16
N VAL A 468 41.27 -9.50 1.28
CA VAL A 468 41.27 -8.07 1.63
C VAL A 468 42.65 -7.44 1.31
N ARG A 469 43.74 -8.01 1.83
CA ARG A 469 45.09 -7.49 1.62
C ARG A 469 46.03 -8.56 1.09
N ASN A 470 46.83 -8.23 0.10
CA ASN A 470 47.86 -9.11 -0.46
C ASN A 470 47.38 -10.54 -0.78
N GLY A 471 46.15 -10.69 -1.23
CA GLY A 471 45.56 -11.99 -1.55
C GLY A 471 45.09 -12.81 -0.35
N ARG A 472 45.08 -12.24 0.87
CA ARG A 472 44.72 -12.89 2.14
C ARG A 472 43.65 -12.09 2.89
N GLY A 473 43.17 -12.67 3.99
CA GLY A 473 42.24 -12.04 4.91
C GLY A 473 40.77 -12.10 4.50
N ALA A 474 39.89 -11.93 5.44
CA ALA A 474 38.48 -11.75 5.25
C ALA A 474 37.96 -10.54 6.05
N CYS A 475 37.03 -9.80 5.43
CA CYS A 475 36.34 -8.70 6.09
C CYS A 475 34.85 -9.02 6.07
N PHE A 476 34.24 -9.18 7.24
CA PHE A 476 32.79 -9.24 7.39
C PHE A 476 32.27 -7.83 7.66
N SER A 477 31.50 -7.31 6.73
CA SER A 477 30.86 -5.99 6.80
C SER A 477 29.38 -6.14 6.99
N PHE A 478 28.80 -5.49 8.02
CA PHE A 478 27.36 -5.50 8.22
C PHE A 478 26.83 -4.11 8.57
N ARG A 479 25.59 -3.84 8.19
CA ARG A 479 24.87 -2.61 8.50
C ARG A 479 23.92 -2.86 9.65
N TRP A 480 23.88 -1.96 10.62
CA TRP A 480 22.98 -2.01 11.76
C TRP A 480 22.23 -0.68 11.89
N PRO A 481 20.86 -0.65 11.99
CA PRO A 481 20.12 0.59 12.13
C PRO A 481 20.51 1.35 13.40
N ARG A 482 20.76 2.66 13.28
CA ARG A 482 21.14 3.53 14.42
C ARG A 482 19.97 3.87 15.32
N PHE A 483 18.75 3.89 14.75
CA PHE A 483 17.53 4.26 15.43
C PHE A 483 16.50 3.15 15.24
N GLN A 484 16.55 2.16 16.08
CA GLN A 484 15.50 1.17 16.14
C GLN A 484 14.41 1.72 17.07
N ARG A 485 13.20 1.99 16.51
CA ARG A 485 12.02 2.35 17.29
C ARG A 485 11.23 1.07 17.60
N ARG A 486 10.58 1.02 18.77
CA ARG A 486 9.54 0.04 19.04
C ARG A 486 8.55 0.11 17.89
N THR A 487 8.34 -0.98 17.17
CA THR A 487 7.16 -1.14 16.33
C THR A 487 5.97 -1.09 17.27
N SER A 488 5.08 -0.12 17.06
CA SER A 488 3.93 0.21 17.93
C SER A 488 2.83 -0.86 17.97
N ASP A 489 3.17 -2.13 17.77
CA ASP A 489 2.20 -3.24 17.67
C ASP A 489 1.90 -3.96 19.00
N GLU A 490 2.44 -3.50 20.14
CA GLU A 490 2.17 -4.11 21.45
C GLU A 490 1.57 -3.16 22.49
N GLN A 491 0.88 -2.09 22.07
CA GLN A 491 0.08 -1.28 22.99
C GLN A 491 -1.33 -1.06 22.43
N ALA A 492 -2.26 -1.95 22.68
CA ALA A 492 -3.68 -1.71 22.86
C ALA A 492 -4.34 -2.89 23.57
#